data_72581d0bd74a826d17dc5fedf423f38f
#
_entry.id   72581d0bd74a826d17dc5fedf423f38f
#
_cell.length_a   1.000
_cell.length_b   1.000
_cell.length_c   1.000
_cell.angle_alpha   90.00
_cell.angle_beta   90.00
_cell.angle_gamma   90.00
#
_symmetry.space_group_name_H-M   'P 1'
#
loop_
_entity.id
_entity.type
_entity.pdbx_description
1 polymer ?
#
loop_
_entity_poly.entity_id
_entity_poly.type
_entity_poly.pdbx_seq_one_letter_code
_entity_poly.pdbx_strand_id
1 'polypeptide(L)'
;MSVLYNKIQRTINTTIVNVLVFDDETNKTREVSTVFNNKLKADKVMSNFSKMGYKPIKVLSLSYGKEYYEMELDTFIKYATKVEM
;
A
#
# COMPACT_ATOMS: atom_id res chain seq x y z
N MET A 1 26.82 23.77 17.57
CA MET A 1 25.67 24.06 16.87
C MET A 1 24.86 22.82 16.61
N SER A 2 23.70 22.98 16.76
CA SER A 2 22.86 21.88 16.53
C SER A 2 22.85 21.54 15.06
N VAL A 3 23.01 20.33 14.81
CA VAL A 3 22.73 19.84 13.49
C VAL A 3 21.24 19.85 13.35
N LEU A 4 20.82 20.53 12.36
CA LEU A 4 19.42 20.54 12.07
C LEU A 4 19.10 19.31 11.24
N TYR A 5 18.38 18.42 11.83
CA TYR A 5 17.90 17.28 11.09
C TYR A 5 16.68 17.72 10.32
N ASN A 6 16.92 18.27 9.17
CA ASN A 6 15.84 18.69 8.31
C ASN A 6 15.31 17.51 7.53
N LYS A 7 14.88 16.51 8.26
CA LYS A 7 14.33 15.30 7.66
C LYS A 7 12.96 15.01 8.21
N ILE A 8 12.12 14.53 7.34
CA ILE A 8 10.79 14.05 7.72
C ILE A 8 10.82 12.54 7.67
N GLN A 9 10.39 11.94 8.76
CA GLN A 9 10.32 10.49 8.88
C GLN A 9 8.87 10.06 9.00
N ARG A 10 8.56 8.96 8.32
CA ARG A 10 7.22 8.37 8.39
C ARG A 10 7.34 6.86 8.46
N THR A 11 6.49 6.31 9.28
CA THR A 11 6.30 4.85 9.32
C THR A 11 4.99 4.55 8.64
N ILE A 12 5.03 3.68 7.67
CA ILE A 12 3.84 3.28 6.94
C ILE A 12 3.56 1.83 7.26
N ASN A 13 2.33 1.57 7.70
CA ASN A 13 1.88 0.20 7.88
C ASN A 13 1.52 -0.36 6.51
N THR A 14 1.92 -1.60 6.27
CA THR A 14 1.67 -2.25 4.99
C THR A 14 0.84 -3.50 5.20
N THR A 15 0.10 -3.87 4.16
CA THR A 15 -0.61 -5.14 4.11
C THR A 15 -0.09 -5.91 2.91
N ILE A 16 0.50 -7.06 3.17
CA ILE A 16 1.09 -7.92 2.15
C ILE A 16 0.11 -9.05 1.92
N VAL A 17 -0.39 -9.17 0.71
CA VAL A 17 -1.46 -10.11 0.41
C VAL A 17 -1.15 -10.96 -0.80
N ASN A 18 -1.73 -12.15 -0.80
CA ASN A 18 -1.80 -13.03 -1.95
C ASN A 18 -3.27 -13.39 -2.11
N VAL A 19 -3.85 -13.05 -3.25
CA VAL A 19 -5.28 -13.19 -3.50
C VAL A 19 -5.49 -14.08 -4.71
N LEU A 20 -6.43 -15.02 -4.58
CA LEU A 20 -6.85 -15.85 -5.70
C LEU A 20 -7.87 -15.05 -6.49
N VAL A 21 -7.61 -14.84 -7.77
CA VAL A 21 -8.50 -14.12 -8.67
C VAL A 21 -8.91 -14.99 -9.84
N PHE A 22 -10.05 -14.67 -10.43
CA PHE A 22 -10.50 -15.33 -11.64
C PHE A 22 -10.07 -14.51 -12.85
N ASP A 23 -9.49 -15.16 -13.84
CA ASP A 23 -9.05 -14.54 -15.07
C ASP A 23 -10.00 -14.94 -16.19
N ASP A 24 -10.78 -13.97 -16.66
CA ASP A 24 -11.77 -14.20 -17.72
C ASP A 24 -11.13 -14.60 -19.05
N GLU A 25 -9.94 -14.10 -19.34
CA GLU A 25 -9.30 -14.36 -20.61
C GLU A 25 -8.88 -15.82 -20.75
N THR A 26 -8.38 -16.40 -19.68
CA THR A 26 -7.94 -17.80 -19.68
C THR A 26 -9.00 -18.73 -19.11
N ASN A 27 -10.04 -18.19 -18.50
CA ASN A 27 -11.08 -18.94 -17.81
C ASN A 27 -10.51 -19.81 -16.69
N LYS A 28 -9.47 -19.31 -16.03
CA LYS A 28 -8.77 -20.00 -14.94
C LYS A 28 -8.56 -19.07 -13.79
N THR A 29 -8.18 -19.62 -12.65
CA THR A 29 -7.78 -18.84 -11.50
C THR A 29 -6.28 -18.62 -11.52
N ARG A 30 -5.85 -17.51 -10.90
CA ARG A 30 -4.42 -17.25 -10.68
C ARG A 30 -4.24 -16.48 -9.38
N GLU A 31 -3.02 -16.48 -8.90
CA GLU A 31 -2.67 -15.76 -7.67
C GLU A 31 -2.04 -14.43 -8.04
N VAL A 32 -2.46 -13.39 -7.33
CA VAL A 32 -1.88 -12.05 -7.48
C VAL A 32 -1.39 -11.60 -6.11
N SER A 33 -0.13 -11.25 -6.04
CA SER A 33 0.48 -10.74 -4.82
C SER A 33 0.67 -9.23 -4.94
N THR A 34 0.36 -8.51 -3.88
CA THR A 34 0.59 -7.08 -3.86
C THR A 34 0.79 -6.59 -2.43
N VAL A 35 1.23 -5.34 -2.32
CA VAL A 35 1.42 -4.67 -1.04
C VAL A 35 0.62 -3.38 -1.05
N PHE A 36 -0.20 -3.20 -0.02
CA PHE A 36 -0.94 -1.95 0.17
C PHE A 36 -0.25 -1.14 1.25
N ASN A 37 -0.23 0.16 1.08
CA ASN A 37 0.41 1.09 2.03
C ASN A 37 -0.54 1.51 3.15
N ASN A 38 -1.38 0.60 3.56
CA ASN A 38 -2.33 0.75 4.65
C ASN A 38 -2.46 -0.58 5.36
N LYS A 39 -2.94 -0.54 6.59
CA LYS A 39 -3.32 -1.75 7.28
C LYS A 39 -4.76 -2.09 6.91
N LEU A 40 -4.95 -3.16 6.18
CA LEU A 40 -6.26 -3.56 5.65
C LEU A 40 -6.67 -4.93 6.18
N LYS A 41 -7.96 -5.07 6.44
CA LYS A 41 -8.55 -6.38 6.74
C LYS A 41 -8.90 -7.07 5.42
N ALA A 42 -9.16 -8.37 5.50
CA ALA A 42 -9.41 -9.19 4.31
C ALA A 42 -10.55 -8.65 3.44
N ASP A 43 -11.64 -8.18 4.04
CA ASP A 43 -12.77 -7.64 3.29
C ASP A 43 -12.38 -6.38 2.51
N LYS A 44 -11.53 -5.54 3.09
CA LYS A 44 -11.04 -4.34 2.42
C LYS A 44 -10.08 -4.69 1.28
N VAL A 45 -9.26 -5.72 1.47
CA VAL A 45 -8.38 -6.23 0.42
C VAL A 45 -9.22 -6.69 -0.78
N MET A 46 -10.25 -7.47 -0.53
CA MET A 46 -11.15 -7.95 -1.59
C MET A 46 -11.81 -6.78 -2.32
N SER A 47 -12.29 -5.80 -1.57
CA SER A 47 -12.90 -4.60 -2.15
C SER A 47 -11.93 -3.83 -3.03
N ASN A 48 -10.68 -3.67 -2.56
CA ASN A 48 -9.66 -2.97 -3.34
C ASN A 48 -9.30 -3.73 -4.62
N PHE A 49 -9.21 -5.04 -4.55
CA PHE A 49 -8.95 -5.84 -5.75
C PHE A 49 -10.07 -5.66 -6.78
N SER A 50 -11.32 -5.63 -6.34
CA SER A 50 -12.45 -5.38 -7.24
C SER A 50 -12.33 -4.01 -7.90
N LYS A 51 -11.95 -3.00 -7.14
CA LYS A 51 -11.77 -1.63 -7.67
C LYS A 51 -10.62 -1.56 -8.67
N MET A 52 -9.61 -2.42 -8.52
CA MET A 52 -8.48 -2.48 -9.43
C MET A 52 -8.80 -3.25 -10.72
N GLY A 53 -10.00 -3.77 -10.85
CA GLY A 53 -10.43 -4.48 -12.06
C GLY A 53 -10.28 -5.99 -11.99
N TYR A 54 -9.85 -6.53 -10.86
CA TYR A 54 -9.77 -7.98 -10.68
C TYR A 54 -11.11 -8.56 -10.28
N LYS A 55 -11.20 -9.87 -10.40
CA LYS A 55 -12.35 -10.63 -9.87
C LYS A 55 -11.84 -11.51 -8.74
N PRO A 56 -11.73 -10.96 -7.51
CA PRO A 56 -11.15 -11.69 -6.40
C PRO A 56 -12.09 -12.80 -5.91
N ILE A 57 -11.51 -13.95 -5.62
CA ILE A 57 -12.24 -15.10 -5.09
C ILE A 57 -12.04 -15.20 -3.60
N LYS A 58 -10.77 -15.19 -3.16
CA LYS A 58 -10.46 -15.21 -1.73
C LYS A 58 -9.04 -14.75 -1.47
N VAL A 59 -8.81 -14.28 -0.26
CA VAL A 59 -7.47 -13.95 0.21
C VAL A 59 -6.79 -15.24 0.65
N LEU A 60 -5.66 -15.55 0.02
CA LEU A 60 -4.91 -16.76 0.34
C LEU A 60 -3.96 -16.54 1.51
N SER A 61 -3.35 -15.37 1.58
CA SER A 61 -2.50 -15.01 2.69
C SER A 61 -2.56 -13.51 2.92
N LEU A 62 -2.42 -13.12 4.17
CA LEU A 62 -2.45 -11.72 4.56
C LEU A 62 -1.51 -11.56 5.73
N SER A 63 -0.57 -10.63 5.61
CA SER A 63 0.33 -10.30 6.69
C SER A 63 0.53 -8.80 6.73
N TYR A 64 1.01 -8.32 7.85
CA TYR A 64 1.24 -6.89 8.06
C TYR A 64 2.72 -6.64 8.27
N GLY A 65 3.17 -5.52 7.76
CA GLY A 65 4.53 -5.07 7.95
C GLY A 65 4.56 -3.58 8.18
N LYS A 66 5.78 -3.08 8.30
CA LYS A 66 6.00 -1.65 8.42
C LYS A 66 7.17 -1.27 7.54
N GLU A 67 7.05 -0.12 6.91
CA GLU A 67 8.14 0.46 6.14
C GLU A 67 8.44 1.84 6.70
N TYR A 68 9.71 2.17 6.73
CA TYR A 68 10.19 3.42 7.29
C TYR A 68 10.75 4.27 6.17
N TYR A 69 10.28 5.49 6.08
CA TYR A 69 10.69 6.42 5.04
C TYR A 69 11.26 7.67 5.65
N GLU A 70 12.23 8.23 4.98
CA GLU A 70 12.89 9.44 5.40
C GLU A 70 13.11 10.32 4.17
N MET A 71 12.88 11.61 4.32
CA MET A 71 13.06 12.56 3.24
C MET A 71 13.60 13.87 3.78
N GLU A 72 14.48 14.49 3.03
CA GLU A 72 14.95 15.82 3.37
C GLU A 72 13.76 16.79 3.41
N LEU A 73 13.76 17.69 4.41
CA LEU A 73 12.66 18.65 4.57
C LEU A 73 12.49 19.52 3.33
N ASP A 74 13.60 19.97 2.76
CA ASP A 74 13.54 20.81 1.56
C ASP A 74 12.89 20.08 0.40
N THR A 75 13.21 18.81 0.23
CA THR A 75 12.61 17.98 -0.82
C THR A 75 11.11 17.79 -0.56
N PHE A 76 10.77 17.56 0.70
CA PHE A 76 9.37 17.41 1.08
C PHE A 76 8.57 18.68 0.74
N ILE A 77 9.10 19.84 1.13
CA ILE A 77 8.41 21.11 0.89
C ILE A 77 8.24 21.33 -0.62
N LYS A 78 9.25 20.96 -1.40
CA LYS A 78 9.23 21.16 -2.85
C LYS A 78 8.09 20.39 -3.52
N TYR A 79 7.81 19.18 -3.04
CA TYR A 79 6.84 18.30 -3.71
C TYR A 79 5.51 18.17 -2.97
N ALA A 80 5.42 18.65 -1.76
CA ALA A 80 4.20 18.53 -0.98
C ALA A 80 3.23 19.66 -1.33
N THR A 81 1.95 19.35 -1.20
CA THR A 81 0.91 20.36 -1.36
C THR A 81 0.68 21.04 -0.02
N LYS A 82 0.79 22.35 -0.01
CA LYS A 82 0.51 23.13 1.20
C LYS A 82 -0.99 23.24 1.38
N VAL A 83 -1.44 22.88 2.56
CA VAL A 83 -2.85 23.00 2.92
C VAL A 83 -2.98 24.21 3.84
N GLU A 84 -3.85 25.13 3.47
CA GLU A 84 -4.13 26.27 4.31
C GLU A 84 -5.39 26.00 5.12
N MET A 85 -5.26 26.32 6.40
CA MET A 85 -6.33 26.05 7.37
C MET A 85 -7.09 27.34 7.67
#